data_6138a6f1c210bca823fbdabad2054713
#
_entry.id   6138a6f1c210bca823fbdabad2054713
#
_cell.length_a   1.000
_cell.length_b   1.000
_cell.length_c   1.000
_cell.angle_alpha   90.00
_cell.angle_beta   90.00
_cell.angle_gamma   90.00
#
_symmetry.space_group_name_H-M   'P 1'
#
loop_
_entity.id
_entity.type
_entity.pdbx_description
1 polymer ?
#
loop_
_entity_poly.entity_id
_entity_poly.type
_entity_poly.pdbx_seq_one_letter_code
_entity_poly.pdbx_strand_id
1 'polypeptide(L)'
;MTPFSLRVSVAAMARATRERATDLFQGAKRSGRPREALDPALQLIWDVVSIIPHGGVCTYGGIARAAGLPGRARLVGFALKTAPAGLHLPWHRVVGAGGRIVFPETSRAHREQARRLRAEGVRVAKGRVAPSALVVMDQT
;
A
#
# COMPACT_ATOMS: atom_id res chain seq x y z
N MET A 1 12.82 12.33 22.75
CA MET A 1 11.59 12.52 22.00
C MET A 1 11.08 11.19 21.50
N THR A 2 9.89 10.84 21.94
CA THR A 2 9.28 9.61 21.48
C THR A 2 9.00 9.70 19.99
N PRO A 3 9.41 8.68 19.21
CA PRO A 3 9.06 8.67 17.81
C PRO A 3 7.55 8.61 17.69
N PHE A 4 7.02 9.52 16.92
CA PHE A 4 5.60 9.53 16.62
C PHE A 4 5.26 8.32 15.77
N SER A 5 4.59 7.34 16.38
CA SER A 5 3.92 6.32 15.58
C SER A 5 2.67 6.96 15.01
N LEU A 6 2.73 7.35 13.79
CA LEU A 6 1.55 7.87 13.12
C LEU A 6 0.58 6.70 12.90
N ARG A 7 -0.57 6.79 13.53
CA ARG A 7 -1.63 5.81 13.33
C ARG A 7 -2.66 6.38 12.37
N VAL A 8 -2.99 5.61 11.37
CA VAL A 8 -3.99 6.00 10.39
C VAL A 8 -5.16 5.04 10.51
N SER A 9 -6.34 5.59 10.79
CA SER A 9 -7.55 4.78 10.87
C SER A 9 -8.05 4.46 9.46
N VAL A 10 -8.28 3.20 9.19
CA VAL A 10 -8.80 2.75 7.90
C VAL A 10 -10.25 2.24 7.98
N ALA A 11 -10.86 2.31 9.18
CA ALA A 11 -12.21 1.77 9.37
C ALA A 11 -13.25 2.42 8.46
N ALA A 12 -13.24 3.76 8.40
CA ALA A 12 -14.16 4.49 7.54
C ALA A 12 -13.87 4.25 6.07
N MET A 13 -12.59 4.16 5.71
CA MET A 13 -12.17 3.85 4.34
C MET A 13 -12.61 2.46 3.93
N ALA A 14 -12.47 1.47 4.80
CA ALA A 14 -12.89 0.10 4.53
C ALA A 14 -14.39 0.03 4.24
N ARG A 15 -15.18 0.81 4.97
CA ARG A 15 -16.63 0.88 4.77
C ARG A 15 -16.97 1.46 3.40
N ALA A 16 -16.36 2.59 3.06
CA ALA A 16 -16.55 3.24 1.76
C ALA A 16 -16.08 2.34 0.61
N THR A 17 -14.99 1.63 0.82
CA THR A 17 -14.45 0.68 -0.18
C THR A 17 -15.41 -0.46 -0.45
N ARG A 18 -16.06 -1.00 0.60
CA ARG A 18 -17.04 -2.07 0.43
C ARG A 18 -18.24 -1.59 -0.40
N GLU A 19 -18.70 -0.39 -0.16
CA GLU A 19 -19.79 0.20 -0.93
C GLU A 19 -19.39 0.38 -2.40
N ARG A 20 -18.19 0.92 -2.64
CA ARG A 20 -17.67 1.08 -4.01
C ARG A 20 -17.46 -0.26 -4.70
N ALA A 21 -16.97 -1.26 -3.99
CA ALA A 21 -16.76 -2.59 -4.52
C ALA A 21 -18.10 -3.23 -4.93
N THR A 22 -19.15 -3.01 -4.15
CA THR A 22 -20.48 -3.49 -4.46
C THR A 22 -21.02 -2.83 -5.74
N ASP A 23 -20.86 -1.52 -5.87
CA ASP A 23 -21.28 -0.78 -7.06
C ASP A 23 -20.52 -1.24 -8.30
N LEU A 24 -19.20 -1.40 -8.18
CA LEU A 24 -18.38 -1.89 -9.27
C LEU A 24 -18.78 -3.30 -9.69
N PHE A 25 -19.09 -4.14 -8.72
CA PHE A 25 -19.52 -5.51 -8.99
C PHE A 25 -20.84 -5.54 -9.75
N GLN A 26 -21.78 -4.70 -9.36
CA GLN A 26 -23.07 -4.60 -10.07
C GLN A 26 -22.90 -4.07 -11.50
N GLY A 27 -22.05 -3.07 -11.68
CA GLY A 27 -21.73 -2.56 -13.01
C GLY A 27 -21.02 -3.59 -13.87
N ALA A 28 -20.18 -4.40 -13.27
CA ALA A 28 -19.37 -5.40 -13.95
C ALA A 28 -20.18 -6.52 -14.58
N LYS A 29 -21.32 -6.87 -13.99
CA LYS A 29 -22.20 -7.89 -14.57
C LYS A 29 -22.65 -7.57 -15.99
N ARG A 30 -22.66 -6.30 -16.32
CA ARG A 30 -23.07 -5.83 -17.65
C ARG A 30 -21.93 -5.69 -18.62
N SER A 31 -20.70 -5.52 -18.13
CA SER A 31 -19.56 -5.16 -18.96
C SER A 31 -18.59 -6.28 -19.27
N GLY A 32 -18.71 -7.45 -18.61
CA GLY A 32 -17.81 -8.57 -18.85
C GLY A 32 -16.35 -8.30 -18.50
N ARG A 33 -16.08 -7.45 -17.52
CA ARG A 33 -14.71 -7.11 -17.12
C ARG A 33 -13.97 -8.29 -16.50
N PRO A 34 -12.62 -8.31 -16.63
CA PRO A 34 -11.81 -9.33 -15.97
C PRO A 34 -12.07 -9.37 -14.47
N ARG A 35 -12.09 -10.58 -13.88
CA ARG A 35 -12.33 -10.75 -12.45
C ARG A 35 -11.34 -10.02 -11.58
N GLU A 36 -10.08 -10.02 -11.98
CA GLU A 36 -8.99 -9.42 -11.19
C GLU A 36 -9.22 -7.92 -10.96
N ALA A 37 -9.74 -7.22 -11.96
CA ALA A 37 -10.01 -5.78 -11.85
C ALA A 37 -11.14 -5.46 -10.88
N LEU A 38 -11.95 -6.48 -10.50
CA LEU A 38 -13.14 -6.32 -9.68
C LEU A 38 -13.05 -7.01 -8.33
N ASP A 39 -11.90 -7.62 -8.03
CA ASP A 39 -11.69 -8.30 -6.76
C ASP A 39 -11.75 -7.29 -5.62
N PRO A 40 -12.72 -7.42 -4.69
CA PRO A 40 -12.82 -6.50 -3.56
C PRO A 40 -11.54 -6.46 -2.71
N ALA A 41 -10.81 -7.56 -2.62
CA ALA A 41 -9.55 -7.60 -1.88
C ALA A 41 -8.53 -6.65 -2.47
N LEU A 42 -8.42 -6.57 -3.80
CA LEU A 42 -7.51 -5.65 -4.45
C LEU A 42 -7.90 -4.20 -4.18
N GLN A 43 -9.18 -3.90 -4.24
CA GLN A 43 -9.65 -2.55 -3.96
C GLN A 43 -9.36 -2.13 -2.51
N LEU A 44 -9.56 -3.05 -1.56
CA LEU A 44 -9.23 -2.80 -0.15
C LEU A 44 -7.75 -2.46 0.00
N ILE A 45 -6.88 -3.20 -0.67
CA ILE A 45 -5.44 -2.97 -0.62
C ILE A 45 -5.09 -1.61 -1.24
N TRP A 46 -5.65 -1.30 -2.41
CA TRP A 46 -5.38 -0.03 -3.08
C TRP A 46 -5.79 1.15 -2.21
N ASP A 47 -6.92 1.06 -1.53
CA ASP A 47 -7.38 2.13 -0.65
C ASP A 47 -6.46 2.31 0.55
N VAL A 48 -5.98 1.22 1.15
CA VAL A 48 -5.01 1.32 2.25
C VAL A 48 -3.71 1.97 1.77
N VAL A 49 -3.21 1.55 0.61
CA VAL A 49 -1.97 2.13 0.06
C VAL A 49 -2.16 3.62 -0.22
N SER A 50 -3.32 4.00 -0.75
CA SER A 50 -3.58 5.39 -1.14
C SER A 50 -3.54 6.37 0.03
N ILE A 51 -3.75 5.91 1.26
CA ILE A 51 -3.77 6.78 2.44
C ILE A 51 -2.47 6.78 3.24
N ILE A 52 -1.43 6.07 2.77
CA ILE A 52 -0.12 6.15 3.41
C ILE A 52 0.38 7.59 3.28
N PRO A 53 0.67 8.28 4.40
CA PRO A 53 1.02 9.69 4.33
C PRO A 53 2.39 9.93 3.71
N HIS A 54 2.56 11.12 3.16
CA HIS A 54 3.85 11.62 2.68
C HIS A 54 4.87 11.56 3.82
N GLY A 55 6.03 11.01 3.54
CA GLY A 55 7.08 10.85 4.55
C GLY A 55 6.92 9.61 5.42
N GLY A 56 5.88 8.82 5.19
CA GLY A 56 5.65 7.56 5.90
C GLY A 56 5.78 6.36 4.99
N VAL A 57 6.06 5.21 5.57
CA VAL A 57 6.10 3.94 4.83
C VAL A 57 5.35 2.88 5.61
N CYS A 58 4.82 1.90 4.91
CA CYS A 58 4.14 0.76 5.51
C CYS A 58 4.67 -0.52 4.90
N THR A 59 4.69 -1.59 5.68
CA THR A 59 5.14 -2.90 5.17
C THR A 59 4.01 -3.58 4.41
N TYR A 60 4.39 -4.51 3.51
CA TYR A 60 3.40 -5.33 2.79
C TYR A 60 2.48 -6.04 3.77
N GLY A 61 3.04 -6.63 4.83
CA GLY A 61 2.24 -7.31 5.85
C GLY A 61 1.33 -6.37 6.63
N GLY A 62 1.81 -5.16 6.92
CA GLY A 62 1.04 -4.13 7.59
C GLY A 62 -0.16 -3.68 6.75
N ILE A 63 0.05 -3.52 5.46
CA ILE A 63 -1.03 -3.16 4.53
C ILE A 63 -2.07 -4.28 4.46
N ALA A 64 -1.62 -5.53 4.34
CA ALA A 64 -2.53 -6.67 4.32
C ALA A 64 -3.39 -6.72 5.58
N ARG A 65 -2.76 -6.54 6.73
CA ARG A 65 -3.47 -6.53 8.01
C ARG A 65 -4.50 -5.41 8.07
N ALA A 66 -4.10 -4.21 7.66
CA ALA A 66 -5.00 -3.04 7.65
C ALA A 66 -6.17 -3.23 6.69
N ALA A 67 -5.96 -3.96 5.60
CA ALA A 67 -7.02 -4.26 4.64
C ALA A 67 -7.94 -5.39 5.11
N GLY A 68 -7.70 -5.97 6.29
CA GLY A 68 -8.48 -7.09 6.79
C GLY A 68 -8.06 -8.43 6.19
N LEU A 69 -6.85 -8.52 5.67
CA LEU A 69 -6.32 -9.69 4.98
C LEU A 69 -4.99 -10.14 5.61
N PRO A 70 -4.95 -10.42 6.92
CA PRO A 70 -3.69 -10.76 7.58
C PRO A 70 -3.03 -11.97 6.93
N GLY A 71 -1.70 -11.91 6.81
CA GLY A 71 -0.93 -12.99 6.18
C GLY A 71 -0.91 -12.95 4.65
N ARG A 72 -1.54 -11.96 4.03
CA ARG A 72 -1.65 -11.87 2.58
C ARG A 72 -0.70 -10.82 1.97
N ALA A 73 0.52 -10.74 2.48
CA ALA A 73 1.51 -9.78 1.98
C ALA A 73 1.79 -9.94 0.48
N ARG A 74 1.80 -11.17 -0.02
CA ARG A 74 2.00 -11.43 -1.46
C ARG A 74 0.88 -10.83 -2.31
N LEU A 75 -0.34 -10.84 -1.78
CA LEU A 75 -1.47 -10.25 -2.48
C LEU A 75 -1.30 -8.73 -2.60
N VAL A 76 -0.71 -8.10 -1.59
CA VAL A 76 -0.38 -6.67 -1.65
C VAL A 76 0.58 -6.39 -2.80
N GLY A 77 1.62 -7.21 -2.94
CA GLY A 77 2.56 -7.09 -4.07
C GLY A 77 1.86 -7.24 -5.41
N PHE A 78 0.99 -8.22 -5.54
CA PHE A 78 0.20 -8.43 -6.74
C PHE A 78 -0.71 -7.22 -7.03
N ALA A 79 -1.38 -6.70 -5.99
CA ALA A 79 -2.28 -5.56 -6.12
C ALA A 79 -1.53 -4.32 -6.64
N LEU A 80 -0.32 -4.07 -6.13
CA LEU A 80 0.49 -2.95 -6.60
C LEU A 80 0.93 -3.13 -8.06
N LYS A 81 1.30 -4.35 -8.42
CA LYS A 81 1.75 -4.66 -9.77
C LYS A 81 0.63 -4.52 -10.80
N THR A 82 -0.61 -4.82 -10.41
CA THR A 82 -1.77 -4.82 -11.30
C THR A 82 -2.67 -3.60 -11.13
N ALA A 83 -2.26 -2.63 -10.32
CA ALA A 83 -3.05 -1.43 -10.09
C ALA A 83 -3.28 -0.67 -11.40
N PRO A 84 -4.52 -0.19 -11.63
CA PRO A 84 -4.79 0.65 -12.80
C PRO A 84 -3.91 1.90 -12.79
N ALA A 85 -3.38 2.27 -13.95
CA ALA A 85 -2.47 3.41 -14.07
C ALA A 85 -3.06 4.72 -13.55
N GLY A 86 -4.37 4.90 -13.69
CA GLY A 86 -5.05 6.12 -13.23
C GLY A 86 -5.13 6.28 -11.72
N LEU A 87 -4.82 5.24 -10.95
CA LEU A 87 -4.87 5.34 -9.49
C LEU A 87 -3.71 6.12 -8.90
N HIS A 88 -2.58 6.17 -9.58
CA HIS A 88 -1.36 6.89 -9.11
C HIS A 88 -1.02 6.57 -7.66
N LEU A 89 -0.99 5.28 -7.31
CA LEU A 89 -0.73 4.84 -5.95
C LEU A 89 0.71 5.19 -5.52
N PRO A 90 0.92 5.57 -4.25
CA PRO A 90 2.25 5.81 -3.72
C PRO A 90 2.96 4.49 -3.40
N TRP A 91 3.23 3.69 -4.44
CA TRP A 91 3.87 2.38 -4.30
C TRP A 91 5.21 2.47 -3.59
N HIS A 92 5.92 3.59 -3.74
CA HIS A 92 7.22 3.80 -3.12
C HIS A 92 7.15 3.83 -1.59
N ARG A 93 5.98 4.04 -1.02
CA ARG A 93 5.76 4.04 0.43
C ARG A 93 5.47 2.64 0.97
N VAL A 94 5.64 1.61 0.16
CA VAL A 94 5.42 0.21 0.57
C VAL A 94 6.76 -0.51 0.56
N VAL A 95 7.13 -1.07 1.72
CA VAL A 95 8.43 -1.72 1.92
C VAL A 95 8.24 -3.12 2.50
N GLY A 96 9.29 -3.91 2.45
CA GLY A 96 9.28 -5.22 3.08
C GLY A 96 9.46 -5.16 4.58
N ALA A 97 9.43 -6.33 5.22
CA ALA A 97 9.61 -6.44 6.66
C ALA A 97 10.91 -5.75 7.09
N GLY A 98 10.84 -5.03 8.20
CA GLY A 98 12.00 -4.29 8.72
C GLY A 98 12.35 -3.03 7.94
N GLY A 99 11.49 -2.58 7.05
CA GLY A 99 11.74 -1.37 6.25
C GLY A 99 12.58 -1.60 5.02
N ARG A 100 12.73 -2.84 4.59
CA ARG A 100 13.59 -3.20 3.47
C ARG A 100 12.93 -2.88 2.13
N ILE A 101 13.68 -2.24 1.24
CA ILE A 101 13.28 -2.12 -0.16
C ILE A 101 13.44 -3.50 -0.81
N VAL A 102 12.34 -4.05 -1.36
CA VAL A 102 12.33 -5.43 -1.84
C VAL A 102 12.98 -5.63 -3.20
N PHE A 103 13.15 -4.56 -3.97
CA PHE A 103 13.79 -4.64 -5.27
C PHE A 103 15.29 -4.80 -5.13
N PRO A 104 15.96 -5.51 -6.06
CA PRO A 104 17.43 -5.60 -6.04
C PRO A 104 18.08 -4.22 -6.06
N GLU A 105 19.14 -4.04 -5.29
CA GLU A 105 19.84 -2.75 -5.16
C GLU A 105 20.30 -2.18 -6.49
N THR A 106 20.61 -3.04 -7.45
CA THR A 106 21.06 -2.63 -8.77
C THR A 106 19.92 -2.29 -9.73
N SER A 107 18.67 -2.53 -9.32
CA SER A 107 17.53 -2.33 -10.20
C SER A 107 17.11 -0.87 -10.29
N ARG A 108 16.50 -0.52 -11.41
CA ARG A 108 15.90 0.80 -11.61
C ARG A 108 14.80 1.08 -10.58
N ALA A 109 13.97 0.06 -10.28
CA ALA A 109 12.88 0.20 -9.33
C ALA A 109 13.40 0.55 -7.93
N HIS A 110 14.49 -0.08 -7.50
CA HIS A 110 15.10 0.22 -6.21
C HIS A 110 15.56 1.69 -6.16
N ARG A 111 16.28 2.13 -7.18
CA ARG A 111 16.78 3.51 -7.24
C ARG A 111 15.64 4.51 -7.25
N GLU A 112 14.59 4.24 -8.01
CA GLU A 112 13.44 5.12 -8.08
C GLU A 112 12.71 5.20 -6.76
N GLN A 113 12.50 4.06 -6.09
CA GLN A 113 11.86 4.03 -4.78
C GLN A 113 12.66 4.82 -3.75
N ALA A 114 13.97 4.59 -3.68
CA ALA A 114 14.86 5.31 -2.76
C ALA A 114 14.84 6.81 -3.03
N ARG A 115 14.87 7.19 -4.31
CA ARG A 115 14.84 8.60 -4.70
C ARG A 115 13.55 9.27 -4.23
N ARG A 116 12.42 8.65 -4.46
CA ARG A 116 11.12 9.19 -4.06
C ARG A 116 10.98 9.31 -2.55
N LEU A 117 11.45 8.30 -1.83
CA LEU A 117 11.41 8.31 -0.36
C LEU A 117 12.31 9.42 0.19
N ARG A 118 13.52 9.58 -0.33
CA ARG A 118 14.42 10.64 0.10
C ARG A 118 13.84 12.02 -0.18
N ALA A 119 13.15 12.18 -1.31
CA ALA A 119 12.47 13.43 -1.65
C ALA A 119 11.37 13.77 -0.65
N GLU A 120 10.81 12.78 0.02
CA GLU A 120 9.81 12.98 1.08
C GLU A 120 10.44 13.13 2.47
N GLY A 121 11.74 13.16 2.56
CA GLY A 121 12.45 13.30 3.83
C GLY A 121 12.71 11.96 4.55
N VAL A 122 12.44 10.85 3.91
CA VAL A 122 12.68 9.53 4.52
C VAL A 122 14.15 9.15 4.35
N ARG A 123 14.79 8.75 5.42
CA ARG A 123 16.18 8.26 5.35
C ARG A 123 16.19 6.84 4.78
N VAL A 124 16.97 6.68 3.74
CA VAL A 124 17.20 5.36 3.12
C VAL A 124 18.69 5.10 3.08
N ALA A 125 19.11 4.03 3.70
CA ALA A 125 20.50 3.61 3.74
C ALA A 125 20.59 2.10 3.64
N LYS A 126 21.50 1.60 2.81
CA LYS A 126 21.74 0.16 2.66
C LYS A 126 20.45 -0.63 2.34
N GLY A 127 19.58 -0.04 1.52
CA GLY A 127 18.36 -0.68 1.10
C GLY A 127 17.27 -0.74 2.16
N ARG A 128 17.37 0.04 3.22
CA ARG A 128 16.37 0.09 4.30
C ARG A 128 15.99 1.51 4.63
N VAL A 129 14.71 1.69 4.96
CA VAL A 129 14.22 2.97 5.47
C VAL A 129 14.42 3.03 6.97
N ALA A 130 14.55 4.26 7.50
CA ALA A 130 14.66 4.46 8.93
C ALA A 130 13.39 3.96 9.63
N PRO A 131 13.51 3.25 10.78
CA PRO A 131 12.35 2.75 11.51
C PRO A 131 11.33 3.85 11.87
N SER A 132 11.80 5.08 12.08
CA SER A 132 10.93 6.20 12.40
C SER A 132 9.95 6.56 11.29
N ALA A 133 10.21 6.13 10.05
CA ALA A 133 9.30 6.36 8.94
C ALA A 133 8.16 5.33 8.86
N LEU A 134 8.26 4.24 9.60
CA LEU A 134 7.22 3.20 9.58
C LEU A 134 5.93 3.69 10.21
N VAL A 135 4.84 3.51 9.50
CA VAL A 135 3.50 3.93 9.91
C VAL A 135 2.67 2.69 10.23
N VAL A 136 1.93 2.75 11.34
CA VAL A 136 0.97 1.70 11.68
C VAL A 136 -0.38 2.08 11.10
N MET A 137 -0.91 1.22 10.25
CA MET A 137 -2.23 1.40 9.68
C MET A 137 -3.23 0.70 10.59
N ASP A 138 -4.11 1.47 11.20
CA ASP A 138 -5.06 0.97 12.20
C ASP A 138 -6.42 0.69 11.57
N GLN A 139 -7.01 -0.45 11.93
CA GLN A 139 -8.33 -0.84 11.43
C GLN A 139 -9.49 -0.17 12.21
N THR A 140 -9.23 0.35 13.37
CA THR A 140 -10.28 0.95 14.22
C THR A 140 -10.54 2.42 13.92
#